data_ce1222b1186980694cc121e763a5fe1a
#
_entry.id   ce1222b1186980694cc121e763a5fe1a
#
_cell.length_a   1.000
_cell.length_b   1.000
_cell.length_c   1.000
_cell.angle_alpha   90.00
_cell.angle_beta   90.00
_cell.angle_gamma   90.00
#
_symmetry.space_group_name_H-M   'P 1'
#
loop_
_entity.id
_entity.type
_entity.pdbx_description
1 polymer ?
#
loop_
_entity_poly.entity_id
_entity_poly.type
_entity_poly.pdbx_seq_one_letter_code
_entity_poly.pdbx_strand_id
1 'polypeptide(L)'
;MPILRSQPQAELLTLLLLHPETEYSITELSVTVGAPLTTVQREVNRLSRAGLITERRVGRTRVVSANPAGRYTRPLTELLTVAFGPHVVIREEFAGIPAVGVAIYGSWAARYHGVAGPPPADVDVLVVGEPSRADIYDAADAAEQRIGFPVNVTLASPARWAAASDVLIQQIRSSPVVWVIGPPEDRAT
;
A
#
# COMPACT_ATOMS: atom_id res chain seq x y z
N MET A 1 1.51 8.56 -15.55
CA MET A 1 2.30 8.01 -16.68
C MET A 1 2.20 6.48 -16.63
N PRO A 2 1.70 5.79 -17.66
CA PRO A 2 1.55 4.35 -17.61
C PRO A 2 2.92 3.67 -17.77
N ILE A 3 3.54 3.30 -16.66
CA ILE A 3 4.79 2.51 -16.64
C ILE A 3 4.51 1.08 -17.14
N LEU A 4 3.27 0.61 -16.96
CA LEU A 4 2.82 -0.72 -17.35
C LEU A 4 1.84 -0.67 -18.51
N ARG A 5 1.73 -1.76 -19.27
CA ARG A 5 0.96 -1.84 -20.54
C ARG A 5 -0.54 -1.69 -20.40
N SER A 6 -1.08 -2.02 -19.20
CA SER A 6 -2.51 -1.94 -18.94
C SER A 6 -2.79 -1.88 -17.45
N GLN A 7 -3.94 -1.34 -17.08
CA GLN A 7 -4.39 -1.29 -15.70
C GLN A 7 -4.46 -2.68 -15.04
N PRO A 8 -5.08 -3.72 -15.66
CA PRO A 8 -5.10 -5.06 -15.07
C PRO A 8 -3.70 -5.66 -14.84
N GLN A 9 -2.72 -5.33 -15.67
CA GLN A 9 -1.34 -5.78 -15.46
C GLN A 9 -0.71 -5.10 -14.25
N ALA A 10 -0.94 -3.79 -14.09
CA ALA A 10 -0.46 -3.03 -12.94
C ALA A 10 -1.04 -3.58 -11.63
N GLU A 11 -2.35 -3.75 -11.58
CA GLU A 11 -3.07 -4.28 -10.42
C GLU A 11 -2.62 -5.71 -10.07
N LEU A 12 -2.51 -6.59 -11.07
CA LEU A 12 -2.05 -7.96 -10.85
C LEU A 12 -0.63 -8.01 -10.28
N LEU A 13 0.29 -7.21 -10.82
CA LEU A 13 1.66 -7.14 -10.34
C LEU A 13 1.73 -6.53 -8.94
N THR A 14 0.98 -5.47 -8.69
CA THR A 14 0.89 -4.83 -7.37
C THR A 14 0.36 -5.81 -6.34
N LEU A 15 -0.77 -6.46 -6.64
CA LEU A 15 -1.37 -7.45 -5.75
C LEU A 15 -0.40 -8.59 -5.41
N LEU A 16 0.28 -9.16 -6.39
CA LEU A 16 1.19 -10.28 -6.17
C LEU A 16 2.50 -9.85 -5.47
N LEU A 17 3.12 -8.76 -5.91
CA LEU A 17 4.47 -8.40 -5.45
C LEU A 17 4.48 -7.57 -4.18
N LEU A 18 3.42 -6.84 -3.86
CA LEU A 18 3.30 -6.14 -2.58
C LEU A 18 2.73 -7.03 -1.47
N HIS A 19 2.14 -8.20 -1.83
CA HIS A 19 1.65 -9.23 -0.88
C HIS A 19 2.39 -10.56 -1.10
N PRO A 20 3.72 -10.61 -0.91
CA PRO A 20 4.54 -11.74 -1.33
C PRO A 20 4.20 -13.05 -0.63
N GLU A 21 3.67 -12.99 0.60
CA GLU A 21 3.31 -14.16 1.41
C GLU A 21 1.91 -14.69 1.10
N THR A 22 1.13 -13.97 0.27
CA THR A 22 -0.25 -14.35 -0.05
C THR A 22 -0.29 -15.20 -1.30
N GLU A 23 -1.03 -16.29 -1.22
CA GLU A 23 -1.30 -17.17 -2.36
C GLU A 23 -2.68 -16.89 -2.93
N TYR A 24 -2.77 -16.82 -4.24
CA TYR A 24 -4.02 -16.56 -4.94
C TYR A 24 -4.30 -17.65 -5.98
N SER A 25 -5.53 -18.11 -6.08
CA SER A 25 -6.00 -18.83 -7.25
C SER A 25 -6.20 -17.87 -8.44
N ILE A 26 -6.21 -18.42 -9.65
CA ILE A 26 -6.46 -17.62 -10.87
C ILE A 26 -7.84 -16.96 -10.83
N THR A 27 -8.83 -17.62 -10.20
CA THR A 27 -10.18 -17.10 -10.07
C THR A 27 -10.23 -15.93 -9.11
N GLU A 28 -9.58 -16.04 -7.94
CA GLU A 28 -9.46 -14.92 -6.99
C GLU A 28 -8.78 -13.72 -7.63
N LEU A 29 -7.65 -13.91 -8.32
CA LEU A 29 -6.98 -12.85 -9.06
C LEU A 29 -7.90 -12.18 -10.09
N SER A 30 -8.70 -12.97 -10.81
CA SER A 30 -9.65 -12.45 -11.81
C SER A 30 -10.73 -11.56 -11.18
N VAL A 31 -11.24 -11.98 -10.03
CA VAL A 31 -12.26 -11.21 -9.27
C VAL A 31 -11.63 -9.94 -8.71
N THR A 32 -10.50 -10.05 -8.01
CA THR A 32 -9.85 -8.92 -7.34
C THR A 32 -9.39 -7.83 -8.32
N VAL A 33 -8.81 -8.24 -9.45
CA VAL A 33 -8.31 -7.31 -10.49
C VAL A 33 -9.44 -6.84 -11.44
N GLY A 34 -10.65 -7.42 -11.33
CA GLY A 34 -11.76 -7.08 -12.23
C GLY A 34 -11.50 -7.39 -13.72
N ALA A 35 -10.65 -8.38 -14.00
CA ALA A 35 -10.25 -8.71 -15.37
C ALA A 35 -10.71 -10.12 -15.78
N PRO A 36 -11.00 -10.37 -17.09
CA PRO A 36 -11.39 -11.69 -17.57
C PRO A 36 -10.37 -12.76 -17.21
N LEU A 37 -10.85 -13.94 -16.81
CA LEU A 37 -10.03 -15.10 -16.40
C LEU A 37 -8.93 -15.44 -17.41
N THR A 38 -9.27 -15.39 -18.71
CA THR A 38 -8.32 -15.66 -19.80
C THR A 38 -7.19 -14.64 -19.88
N THR A 39 -7.48 -13.38 -19.56
CA THR A 39 -6.47 -12.30 -19.48
C THR A 39 -5.54 -12.54 -18.31
N VAL A 40 -6.08 -12.83 -17.12
CA VAL A 40 -5.30 -13.15 -15.93
C VAL A 40 -4.43 -14.39 -16.15
N GLN A 41 -4.99 -15.47 -16.69
CA GLN A 41 -4.22 -16.68 -17.02
C GLN A 41 -3.01 -16.39 -17.93
N ARG A 42 -3.20 -15.57 -18.97
CA ARG A 42 -2.13 -15.22 -19.90
C ARG A 42 -1.03 -14.41 -19.20
N GLU A 43 -1.40 -13.43 -18.37
CA GLU A 43 -0.43 -12.63 -17.60
C GLU A 43 0.30 -13.49 -16.56
N VAL A 44 -0.41 -14.31 -15.78
CA VAL A 44 0.18 -15.25 -14.82
C VAL A 44 1.20 -16.17 -15.50
N ASN A 45 0.85 -16.76 -16.64
CA ASN A 45 1.78 -17.60 -17.40
C ASN A 45 3.03 -16.83 -17.89
N ARG A 46 2.89 -15.53 -18.14
CA ARG A 46 4.01 -14.65 -18.51
C ARG A 46 4.89 -14.35 -17.32
N LEU A 47 4.30 -14.03 -16.17
CA LEU A 47 5.01 -13.74 -14.93
C LEU A 47 5.76 -14.98 -14.41
N SER A 48 5.14 -16.15 -14.53
CA SER A 48 5.78 -17.43 -14.19
C SER A 48 7.02 -17.70 -15.07
N ARG A 49 6.90 -17.55 -16.38
CA ARG A 49 8.05 -17.68 -17.29
C ARG A 49 9.16 -16.65 -17.04
N ALA A 50 8.80 -15.48 -16.53
CA ALA A 50 9.76 -14.45 -16.12
C ALA A 50 10.40 -14.72 -14.74
N GLY A 51 9.94 -15.76 -14.03
CA GLY A 51 10.44 -16.10 -12.69
C GLY A 51 10.01 -15.11 -11.59
N LEU A 52 8.97 -14.30 -11.86
CA LEU A 52 8.44 -13.32 -10.89
C LEU A 52 7.49 -13.95 -9.87
N ILE A 53 6.89 -15.08 -10.23
CA ILE A 53 5.96 -15.83 -9.38
C ILE A 53 6.32 -17.30 -9.32
N THR A 54 5.94 -17.93 -8.23
CA THR A 54 5.93 -19.39 -8.04
C THR A 54 4.52 -19.91 -8.16
N GLU A 55 4.43 -21.20 -8.47
CA GLU A 55 3.16 -21.88 -8.66
C GLU A 55 3.14 -23.21 -7.92
N ARG A 56 2.00 -23.53 -7.32
CA ARG A 56 1.74 -24.87 -6.79
C ARG A 56 0.28 -25.28 -7.00
N ARG A 57 -0.02 -26.53 -6.75
CA ARG A 57 -1.39 -27.04 -6.76
C ARG A 57 -1.87 -27.36 -5.35
N VAL A 58 -3.08 -26.89 -5.06
CA VAL A 58 -3.83 -27.27 -3.86
C VAL A 58 -5.06 -28.04 -4.32
N GLY A 59 -4.99 -29.37 -4.22
CA GLY A 59 -5.98 -30.24 -4.85
C GLY A 59 -6.02 -30.06 -6.38
N ARG A 60 -7.14 -29.57 -6.88
CA ARG A 60 -7.35 -29.28 -8.32
C ARG A 60 -7.09 -27.82 -8.68
N THR A 61 -6.86 -26.96 -7.69
CA THR A 61 -6.70 -25.53 -7.89
C THR A 61 -5.22 -25.16 -8.08
N ARG A 62 -4.94 -24.38 -9.11
CA ARG A 62 -3.62 -23.74 -9.31
C ARG A 62 -3.58 -22.48 -8.48
N VAL A 63 -2.60 -22.36 -7.59
CA VAL A 63 -2.33 -21.15 -6.80
C VAL A 63 -0.96 -20.59 -7.15
N VAL A 64 -0.84 -19.28 -7.05
CA VAL A 64 0.38 -18.52 -7.37
C VAL A 64 0.68 -17.52 -6.25
N SER A 65 1.98 -17.27 -6.04
CA SER A 65 2.47 -16.22 -5.15
C SER A 65 3.71 -15.58 -5.74
N ALA A 66 4.17 -14.46 -5.17
CA ALA A 66 5.45 -13.86 -5.57
C ALA A 66 6.60 -14.87 -5.42
N ASN A 67 7.61 -14.73 -6.27
CA ASN A 67 8.88 -15.46 -6.14
C ASN A 67 9.94 -14.51 -5.51
N PRO A 68 10.17 -14.54 -4.21
CA PRO A 68 11.10 -13.63 -3.56
C PRO A 68 12.56 -13.83 -4.01
N ALA A 69 12.89 -15.03 -4.50
CA ALA A 69 14.22 -15.35 -5.05
C ALA A 69 14.40 -14.94 -6.52
N GLY A 70 13.33 -14.45 -7.16
CA GLY A 70 13.39 -14.00 -8.56
C GLY A 70 14.29 -12.76 -8.71
N ARG A 71 15.23 -12.81 -9.66
CA ARG A 71 16.20 -11.70 -9.87
C ARG A 71 15.54 -10.34 -10.17
N TYR A 72 14.33 -10.34 -10.68
CA TYR A 72 13.58 -9.12 -11.03
C TYR A 72 12.55 -8.74 -9.97
N THR A 73 12.27 -9.60 -9.01
CA THR A 73 11.18 -9.41 -8.04
C THR A 73 11.44 -8.18 -7.19
N ARG A 74 12.59 -8.09 -6.54
CA ARG A 74 12.92 -6.96 -5.67
C ARG A 74 12.89 -5.60 -6.41
N PRO A 75 13.62 -5.38 -7.53
CA PRO A 75 13.59 -4.08 -8.20
C PRO A 75 12.21 -3.73 -8.76
N LEU A 76 11.41 -4.73 -9.17
CA LEU A 76 10.05 -4.47 -9.63
C LEU A 76 9.11 -4.16 -8.47
N THR A 77 9.26 -4.80 -7.32
CA THR A 77 8.51 -4.48 -6.09
C THR A 77 8.81 -3.04 -5.64
N GLU A 78 10.08 -2.64 -5.63
CA GLU A 78 10.47 -1.25 -5.30
C GLU A 78 9.81 -0.23 -6.25
N LEU A 79 9.82 -0.50 -7.55
CA LEU A 79 9.14 0.34 -8.55
C LEU A 79 7.62 0.42 -8.31
N LEU A 80 6.97 -0.73 -8.06
CA LEU A 80 5.53 -0.78 -7.82
C LEU A 80 5.14 -0.10 -6.51
N THR A 81 5.96 -0.23 -5.46
CA THR A 81 5.77 0.48 -4.20
C THR A 81 5.71 1.99 -4.42
N VAL A 82 6.61 2.53 -5.23
CA VAL A 82 6.64 3.98 -5.53
C VAL A 82 5.53 4.41 -6.48
N ALA A 83 5.15 3.57 -7.45
CA ALA A 83 4.21 3.95 -8.51
C ALA A 83 2.74 3.69 -8.16
N PHE A 84 2.46 2.64 -7.38
CA PHE A 84 1.11 2.10 -7.14
C PHE A 84 0.89 1.65 -5.69
N GLY A 85 1.79 2.00 -4.78
CA GLY A 85 1.69 1.59 -3.38
C GLY A 85 0.58 2.31 -2.60
N PRO A 86 0.39 1.94 -1.34
CA PRO A 86 -0.65 2.48 -0.44
C PRO A 86 -0.78 4.00 -0.44
N HIS A 87 0.31 4.75 -0.63
CA HIS A 87 0.29 6.22 -0.63
C HIS A 87 -0.62 6.82 -1.71
N VAL A 88 -0.82 6.13 -2.84
CA VAL A 88 -1.75 6.56 -3.90
C VAL A 88 -3.19 6.42 -3.41
N VAL A 89 -3.52 5.25 -2.85
CA VAL A 89 -4.86 4.97 -2.33
C VAL A 89 -5.21 5.85 -1.14
N ILE A 90 -4.30 5.97 -0.16
CA ILE A 90 -4.50 6.84 1.01
C ILE A 90 -4.73 8.30 0.57
N ARG A 91 -4.00 8.80 -0.41
CA ARG A 91 -4.23 10.15 -0.95
C ARG A 91 -5.63 10.31 -1.50
N GLU A 92 -6.13 9.33 -2.24
CA GLU A 92 -7.44 9.39 -2.88
C GLU A 92 -8.58 9.28 -1.85
N GLU A 93 -8.53 8.28 -0.97
CA GLU A 93 -9.59 8.04 0.02
C GLU A 93 -9.64 9.14 1.10
N PHE A 94 -8.50 9.71 1.46
CA PHE A 94 -8.43 10.77 2.47
C PHE A 94 -8.53 12.20 1.88
N ALA A 95 -8.68 12.36 0.55
CA ALA A 95 -8.73 13.68 -0.09
C ALA A 95 -9.89 14.56 0.40
N GLY A 96 -11.02 13.94 0.79
CA GLY A 96 -12.21 14.62 1.32
C GLY A 96 -12.18 14.91 2.82
N ILE A 97 -11.18 14.38 3.55
CA ILE A 97 -11.08 14.54 5.00
C ILE A 97 -10.62 15.96 5.34
N PRO A 98 -11.30 16.69 6.25
CA PRO A 98 -10.88 18.02 6.69
C PRO A 98 -9.64 17.93 7.59
N ALA A 99 -8.49 17.76 6.95
CA ALA A 99 -7.18 17.64 7.60
C ALA A 99 -6.18 18.62 7.00
N VAL A 100 -5.25 19.12 7.81
CA VAL A 100 -4.12 19.96 7.37
C VAL A 100 -2.95 19.12 6.89
N GLY A 101 -2.95 17.81 7.19
CA GLY A 101 -1.97 16.88 6.70
C GLY A 101 -2.41 15.43 6.90
N VAL A 102 -2.06 14.57 5.92
CA VAL A 102 -2.19 13.11 6.01
C VAL A 102 -0.88 12.49 5.58
N ALA A 103 -0.38 11.56 6.37
CA ALA A 103 0.88 10.90 6.10
C ALA A 103 0.81 9.39 6.42
N ILE A 104 1.61 8.61 5.72
CA ILE A 104 1.91 7.23 6.11
C ILE A 104 3.22 7.24 6.90
N TYR A 105 3.28 6.48 7.99
CA TYR A 105 4.46 6.31 8.81
C TYR A 105 4.74 4.82 9.10
N GLY A 106 5.66 4.51 10.00
CA GLY A 106 5.92 3.13 10.42
C GLY A 106 6.64 2.28 9.37
N SER A 107 6.33 0.97 9.36
CA SER A 107 7.06 -0.02 8.57
C SER A 107 6.96 0.23 7.07
N TRP A 108 5.77 0.61 6.58
CA TRP A 108 5.56 0.87 5.17
C TRP A 108 6.34 2.10 4.69
N ALA A 109 6.29 3.20 5.41
CA ALA A 109 7.05 4.42 5.07
C ALA A 109 8.56 4.16 5.07
N ALA A 110 9.05 3.36 6.01
CA ALA A 110 10.44 2.94 6.04
C ALA A 110 10.83 2.16 4.75
N ARG A 111 10.01 1.22 4.29
CA ARG A 111 10.23 0.49 3.02
C ARG A 111 10.19 1.40 1.81
N TYR A 112 9.23 2.34 1.79
CA TYR A 112 9.13 3.34 0.72
C TYR A 112 10.43 4.17 0.58
N HIS A 113 11.07 4.53 1.68
CA HIS A 113 12.35 5.23 1.72
C HIS A 113 13.59 4.31 1.60
N GLY A 114 13.40 3.04 1.26
CA GLY A 114 14.51 2.08 1.03
C GLY A 114 15.18 1.54 2.29
N VAL A 115 14.63 1.80 3.49
CA VAL A 115 15.13 1.23 4.74
C VAL A 115 14.89 -0.28 4.73
N ALA A 116 15.90 -1.11 4.95
CA ALA A 116 15.78 -2.56 4.94
C ALA A 116 14.90 -3.10 6.08
N GLY A 117 14.16 -4.18 5.84
CA GLY A 117 13.33 -4.86 6.85
C GLY A 117 12.29 -5.80 6.21
N PRO A 118 11.48 -6.46 7.01
CA PRO A 118 10.43 -7.35 6.52
C PRO A 118 9.38 -6.58 5.71
N PRO A 119 8.60 -7.27 4.84
CA PRO A 119 7.44 -6.68 4.21
C PRO A 119 6.47 -6.13 5.26
N PRO A 120 5.88 -4.93 5.02
CA PRO A 120 4.85 -4.39 5.91
C PRO A 120 3.61 -5.29 5.93
N ALA A 121 3.00 -5.47 7.09
CA ALA A 121 1.76 -6.22 7.26
C ALA A 121 0.53 -5.29 7.38
N ASP A 122 0.74 -4.00 7.54
CA ASP A 122 -0.26 -2.96 7.72
C ASP A 122 0.23 -1.61 7.18
N VAL A 123 -0.66 -0.64 7.17
CA VAL A 123 -0.38 0.75 6.76
C VAL A 123 -0.79 1.68 7.90
N ASP A 124 0.20 2.27 8.56
CA ASP A 124 -0.04 3.24 9.61
C ASP A 124 -0.22 4.64 9.01
N VAL A 125 -1.38 5.24 9.23
CA VAL A 125 -1.75 6.56 8.71
C VAL A 125 -1.87 7.58 9.83
N LEU A 126 -1.18 8.69 9.73
CA LEU A 126 -1.37 9.87 10.58
C LEU A 126 -2.29 10.86 9.88
N VAL A 127 -3.33 11.30 10.57
CA VAL A 127 -4.19 12.40 10.16
C VAL A 127 -4.00 13.55 11.13
N VAL A 128 -3.53 14.70 10.64
CA VAL A 128 -3.40 15.92 11.42
C VAL A 128 -4.58 16.83 11.10
N GLY A 129 -5.50 16.99 12.03
CA GLY A 129 -6.74 17.72 11.84
C GLY A 129 -7.77 17.38 12.91
N GLU A 130 -9.01 17.83 12.69
CA GLU A 130 -10.15 17.56 13.57
C GLU A 130 -11.36 17.01 12.78
N PRO A 131 -11.17 16.00 11.93
CA PRO A 131 -12.26 15.37 11.19
C PRO A 131 -13.17 14.57 12.13
N SER A 132 -14.37 14.25 11.66
CA SER A 132 -15.24 13.34 12.38
C SER A 132 -14.65 11.91 12.41
N ARG A 133 -14.94 11.16 13.46
CA ARG A 133 -14.51 9.76 13.54
C ARG A 133 -15.14 8.91 12.44
N ALA A 134 -16.39 9.21 12.05
CA ALA A 134 -17.08 8.48 11.00
C ALA A 134 -16.34 8.63 9.66
N ASP A 135 -16.00 9.86 9.27
CA ASP A 135 -15.28 10.11 8.01
C ASP A 135 -13.92 9.38 7.98
N ILE A 136 -13.23 9.33 9.12
CA ILE A 136 -11.96 8.61 9.25
C ILE A 136 -12.14 7.10 9.08
N TYR A 137 -13.17 6.52 9.74
CA TYR A 137 -13.43 5.08 9.61
C TYR A 137 -13.83 4.70 8.19
N ASP A 138 -14.69 5.49 7.55
CA ASP A 138 -15.14 5.23 6.18
C ASP A 138 -13.95 5.30 5.20
N ALA A 139 -13.09 6.31 5.32
CA ALA A 139 -11.90 6.44 4.49
C ALA A 139 -10.88 5.31 4.74
N ALA A 140 -10.67 4.92 6.00
CA ALA A 140 -9.76 3.83 6.34
C ALA A 140 -10.26 2.49 5.80
N ASP A 141 -11.56 2.18 5.96
CA ASP A 141 -12.17 0.95 5.49
C ASP A 141 -12.12 0.86 3.95
N ALA A 142 -12.45 1.95 3.25
CA ALA A 142 -12.32 2.02 1.80
C ALA A 142 -10.87 1.83 1.33
N ALA A 143 -9.91 2.44 2.03
CA ALA A 143 -8.50 2.26 1.73
C ALA A 143 -8.03 0.83 1.98
N GLU A 144 -8.43 0.21 3.12
CA GLU A 144 -8.10 -1.18 3.45
C GLU A 144 -8.61 -2.16 2.40
N GLN A 145 -9.86 -2.00 1.94
CA GLN A 145 -10.45 -2.83 0.88
C GLN A 145 -9.65 -2.74 -0.44
N ARG A 146 -9.13 -1.56 -0.78
CA ARG A 146 -8.36 -1.33 -2.01
C ARG A 146 -6.91 -1.79 -1.91
N ILE A 147 -6.28 -1.59 -0.74
CA ILE A 147 -4.87 -1.93 -0.49
C ILE A 147 -4.71 -3.42 -0.20
N GLY A 148 -5.69 -4.05 0.48
CA GLY A 148 -5.61 -5.43 0.95
C GLY A 148 -4.75 -5.61 2.21
N PHE A 149 -4.41 -4.53 2.91
CA PHE A 149 -3.74 -4.51 4.21
C PHE A 149 -4.57 -3.72 5.22
N PRO A 150 -4.52 -4.05 6.53
CA PRO A 150 -5.09 -3.23 7.58
C PRO A 150 -4.58 -1.78 7.52
N VAL A 151 -5.49 -0.82 7.70
CA VAL A 151 -5.16 0.61 7.73
C VAL A 151 -5.42 1.16 9.12
N ASN A 152 -4.35 1.41 9.86
CA ASN A 152 -4.38 1.91 11.24
C ASN A 152 -4.29 3.44 11.24
N VAL A 153 -5.32 4.13 11.70
CA VAL A 153 -5.31 5.60 11.71
C VAL A 153 -5.00 6.16 13.10
N THR A 154 -3.98 6.99 13.16
CA THR A 154 -3.67 7.85 14.31
C THR A 154 -4.14 9.27 14.03
N LEU A 155 -5.01 9.81 14.90
CA LEU A 155 -5.50 11.18 14.81
C LEU A 155 -4.71 12.10 15.77
N ALA A 156 -4.25 13.22 15.26
CA ALA A 156 -3.63 14.28 16.04
C ALA A 156 -4.26 15.64 15.70
N SER A 157 -4.62 16.44 16.71
CA SER A 157 -4.96 17.84 16.45
C SER A 157 -3.73 18.61 15.95
N PRO A 158 -3.90 19.72 15.21
CA PRO A 158 -2.78 20.56 14.79
C PRO A 158 -1.93 21.02 15.98
N ALA A 159 -2.55 21.36 17.11
CA ALA A 159 -1.85 21.76 18.32
C ALA A 159 -1.01 20.61 18.93
N ARG A 160 -1.56 19.39 18.95
CA ARG A 160 -0.84 18.19 19.42
C ARG A 160 0.35 17.87 18.52
N TRP A 161 0.18 18.00 17.21
CA TRP A 161 1.27 17.81 16.24
C TRP A 161 2.38 18.86 16.43
N ALA A 162 2.02 20.15 16.54
CA ALA A 162 2.97 21.25 16.69
C ALA A 162 3.75 21.16 18.02
N ALA A 163 3.06 20.85 19.13
CA ALA A 163 3.67 20.73 20.44
C ALA A 163 4.66 19.57 20.55
N ALA A 164 4.45 18.50 19.77
CA ALA A 164 5.25 17.26 19.79
C ALA A 164 5.53 16.75 21.22
N SER A 165 4.55 16.92 22.12
CA SER A 165 4.74 16.69 23.56
C SER A 165 4.58 15.22 23.98
N ASP A 166 3.96 14.39 23.14
CA ASP A 166 3.81 12.96 23.42
C ASP A 166 4.79 12.08 22.64
N VAL A 167 5.11 10.93 23.24
CA VAL A 167 6.11 9.99 22.73
C VAL A 167 5.78 9.50 21.32
N LEU A 168 4.50 9.25 21.01
CA LEU A 168 4.09 8.74 19.71
C LEU A 168 4.34 9.78 18.60
N ILE A 169 3.94 11.03 18.82
CA ILE A 169 4.17 12.12 17.86
C ILE A 169 5.67 12.37 17.66
N GLN A 170 6.45 12.35 18.73
CA GLN A 170 7.91 12.48 18.65
C GLN A 170 8.52 11.33 17.84
N GLN A 171 8.06 10.10 18.05
CA GLN A 171 8.51 8.93 17.31
C GLN A 171 8.16 9.04 15.82
N ILE A 172 6.92 9.45 15.48
CA ILE A 172 6.51 9.66 14.09
C ILE A 172 7.37 10.74 13.43
N ARG A 173 7.59 11.87 14.08
CA ARG A 173 8.40 12.99 13.55
C ARG A 173 9.87 12.62 13.34
N SER A 174 10.41 11.69 14.11
CA SER A 174 11.80 11.22 13.99
C SER A 174 11.98 10.03 13.05
N SER A 175 10.89 9.49 12.51
CA SER A 175 10.87 8.32 11.63
C SER A 175 10.64 8.72 10.17
N PRO A 176 10.93 7.83 9.20
CA PRO A 176 10.52 8.03 7.83
C PRO A 176 9.00 8.21 7.71
N VAL A 177 8.58 9.28 7.03
CA VAL A 177 7.18 9.63 6.82
C VAL A 177 6.94 9.94 5.34
N VAL A 178 5.82 9.49 4.80
CA VAL A 178 5.37 9.79 3.43
C VAL A 178 4.13 10.66 3.49
N TRP A 179 4.26 11.96 3.30
CA TRP A 179 3.14 12.88 3.24
C TRP A 179 2.35 12.67 1.93
N VAL A 180 1.07 12.39 2.05
CA VAL A 180 0.14 12.21 0.91
C VAL A 180 -0.77 13.41 0.71
N ILE A 181 -1.10 14.13 1.79
CA ILE A 181 -1.70 15.45 1.79
C ILE A 181 -0.76 16.31 2.65
N GLY A 182 -0.36 17.44 2.17
CA GLY A 182 0.74 18.31 2.60
C GLY A 182 1.19 18.15 4.05
N PRO A 183 2.47 18.40 4.37
CA PRO A 183 2.82 18.55 5.77
C PRO A 183 2.04 19.72 6.33
N PRO A 184 1.51 19.62 7.57
CA PRO A 184 1.03 20.82 8.25
C PRO A 184 2.18 21.82 8.23
N GLU A 185 1.96 23.01 7.67
CA GLU A 185 2.94 24.07 7.78
C GLU A 185 3.27 24.24 9.26
N ASP A 186 4.55 24.24 9.62
CA ASP A 186 5.00 24.77 10.89
C ASP A 186 4.68 26.28 10.84
N ARG A 187 3.45 26.64 11.18
CA ARG A 187 3.09 28.03 11.47
C ARG A 187 3.80 28.36 12.77
N ALA A 188 5.07 28.72 12.61
CA ALA A 188 5.76 29.49 13.63
C ALA A 188 4.98 30.80 13.78
N THR A 189 4.25 30.93 14.86
CA THR A 189 3.70 32.19 15.35
C THR A 189 4.82 33.00 15.95
#